data_df6274a3951125d396ae26d2c2f96141
#
_entry.id   df6274a3951125d396ae26d2c2f96141
#
_cell.length_a   1.000
_cell.length_b   1.000
_cell.length_c   1.000
_cell.angle_alpha   90.00
_cell.angle_beta   90.00
_cell.angle_gamma   90.00
#
_symmetry.space_group_name_H-M   'P 1'
#
loop_
_entity.id
_entity.type
_entity.pdbx_description
1 polymer ?
#
loop_
_entity_poly.entity_id
_entity_poly.type
_entity_poly.pdbx_seq_one_letter_code
_entity_poly.pdbx_strand_id
1 'polypeptide(L)'
;IPHDFFFFKRVMPHIFEAEELISFFSEVDSYFPPDNRPAYQHRLANEYRLLFRWYLCCGLRNAEAAGILTENVDFETGTLTILDSKGNKDRLVYLPDDLLESTRQYYSYLTDALGKESKWFFPGMNPEKFLPNTTVDSVFTRFWNKTPYANCSNKPTVHDFRFSYVVSRMNLWAEAGVDLQVMMPYLSRYLGHKSTNETFYYYYLVKEAYKTIEKKDTIADDVIPEVPSYE
;
A
#
# COMPACT_ATOMS: atom_id res chain seq x y z
N ILE A 1 -4.11 -25.50 32.04
CA ILE A 1 -3.69 -24.56 31.01
C ILE A 1 -4.81 -24.53 29.98
N PRO A 2 -5.62 -23.47 29.88
CA PRO A 2 -6.58 -23.33 28.80
C PRO A 2 -5.87 -22.63 27.65
N HIS A 3 -5.56 -23.36 26.57
CA HIS A 3 -5.18 -22.83 25.29
C HIS A 3 -6.44 -22.60 24.47
N ASP A 4 -7.14 -21.52 24.73
CA ASP A 4 -8.06 -20.94 23.76
C ASP A 4 -7.24 -20.14 22.72
N PHE A 5 -6.64 -20.85 21.80
CA PHE A 5 -6.23 -20.25 20.54
C PHE A 5 -7.52 -19.94 19.75
N PHE A 6 -8.05 -18.74 19.93
CA PHE A 6 -8.99 -18.17 19.01
C PHE A 6 -8.30 -18.03 17.66
N PHE A 7 -8.42 -19.03 16.82
CA PHE A 7 -8.18 -18.91 15.39
C PHE A 7 -9.26 -17.97 14.84
N PHE A 8 -9.06 -16.66 14.96
CA PHE A 8 -9.69 -15.75 14.04
C PHE A 8 -9.26 -16.21 12.65
N LYS A 9 -10.21 -16.63 11.83
CA LYS A 9 -10.02 -16.93 10.43
C LYS A 9 -9.60 -15.61 9.77
N ARG A 10 -8.30 -15.26 9.91
CA ARG A 10 -7.75 -14.06 9.26
C ARG A 10 -7.83 -14.34 7.77
N VAL A 11 -8.64 -13.57 7.07
CA VAL A 11 -8.64 -13.58 5.62
C VAL A 11 -7.21 -13.22 5.20
N MET A 12 -6.60 -14.07 4.39
CA MET A 12 -5.26 -13.77 3.86
C MET A 12 -5.36 -12.51 3.00
N PRO A 13 -4.45 -11.54 3.18
CA PRO A 13 -4.47 -10.36 2.34
C PRO A 13 -4.19 -10.75 0.89
N HIS A 14 -4.73 -9.97 -0.04
CA HIS A 14 -4.39 -10.10 -1.44
C HIS A 14 -3.05 -9.41 -1.68
N ILE A 15 -2.07 -10.14 -2.20
CA ILE A 15 -0.79 -9.56 -2.65
C ILE A 15 -0.88 -9.44 -4.15
N PHE A 16 -0.87 -8.22 -4.65
CA PHE A 16 -1.02 -7.95 -6.07
C PHE A 16 0.17 -8.48 -6.87
N GLU A 17 -0.13 -9.21 -7.93
CA GLU A 17 0.85 -9.59 -8.96
C GLU A 17 1.05 -8.42 -9.95
N ALA A 18 2.16 -8.46 -10.70
CA ALA A 18 2.51 -7.37 -11.61
C ALA A 18 1.43 -7.10 -12.67
N GLU A 19 0.88 -8.17 -13.25
CA GLU A 19 -0.16 -8.11 -14.28
C GLU A 19 -1.48 -7.54 -13.75
N GLU A 20 -1.81 -7.83 -12.50
CA GLU A 20 -2.98 -7.25 -11.81
C GLU A 20 -2.83 -5.74 -11.64
N LEU A 21 -1.64 -5.30 -11.18
CA LEU A 21 -1.32 -3.88 -11.02
C LEU A 21 -1.33 -3.15 -12.36
N ILE A 22 -0.70 -3.71 -13.40
CA ILE A 22 -0.69 -3.12 -14.74
C ILE A 22 -2.12 -2.94 -15.24
N SER A 23 -2.96 -3.98 -15.11
CA SER A 23 -4.35 -3.93 -15.54
C SER A 23 -5.17 -2.90 -14.74
N PHE A 24 -5.00 -2.88 -13.40
CA PHE A 24 -5.69 -1.92 -12.54
C PHE A 24 -5.31 -0.47 -12.89
N PHE A 25 -4.03 -0.18 -12.99
CA PHE A 25 -3.57 1.18 -13.33
C PHE A 25 -3.94 1.58 -14.75
N SER A 26 -4.02 0.65 -15.70
CA SER A 26 -4.54 0.93 -17.04
C SER A 26 -5.99 1.42 -16.99
N GLU A 27 -6.85 0.80 -16.16
CA GLU A 27 -8.23 1.25 -15.96
C GLU A 27 -8.32 2.62 -15.26
N VAL A 28 -7.44 2.88 -14.29
CA VAL A 28 -7.38 4.17 -13.60
C VAL A 28 -6.92 5.27 -14.53
N ASP A 29 -5.87 5.03 -15.31
CA ASP A 29 -5.23 6.04 -16.18
C ASP A 29 -6.09 6.35 -17.42
N SER A 30 -6.80 5.35 -17.94
CA SER A 30 -7.72 5.53 -19.07
C SER A 30 -9.06 6.17 -18.68
N TYR A 31 -9.33 6.33 -17.39
CA TYR A 31 -10.57 6.92 -16.95
C TYR A 31 -10.60 8.44 -17.16
N PHE A 32 -11.45 8.89 -18.06
CA PHE A 32 -11.77 10.29 -18.28
C PHE A 32 -13.29 10.45 -18.19
N PRO A 33 -13.80 11.31 -17.28
CA PRO A 33 -15.20 11.67 -17.28
C PRO A 33 -15.59 12.32 -18.61
N PRO A 34 -16.81 12.09 -19.13
CA PRO A 34 -17.31 12.82 -20.29
C PRO A 34 -17.28 14.35 -20.08
N ASP A 35 -17.03 15.13 -21.13
CA ASP A 35 -16.84 16.59 -21.04
C ASP A 35 -18.06 17.32 -20.43
N ASN A 36 -19.25 16.77 -20.55
CA ASN A 36 -20.47 17.32 -19.96
C ASN A 36 -20.60 17.06 -18.43
N ARG A 37 -19.63 16.39 -17.82
CA ARG A 37 -19.62 16.18 -16.38
C ARG A 37 -19.08 17.39 -15.64
N PRO A 38 -19.52 17.61 -14.38
CA PRO A 38 -19.01 18.69 -13.55
C PRO A 38 -17.48 18.65 -13.40
N ALA A 39 -16.84 19.81 -13.36
CA ALA A 39 -15.38 19.96 -13.29
C ALA A 39 -14.73 19.17 -12.14
N TYR A 40 -15.40 19.03 -11.00
CA TYR A 40 -14.87 18.24 -9.89
C TYR A 40 -14.67 16.76 -10.24
N GLN A 41 -15.42 16.19 -11.20
CA GLN A 41 -15.22 14.79 -11.61
C GLN A 41 -13.93 14.62 -12.41
N HIS A 42 -13.57 15.60 -13.24
CA HIS A 42 -12.30 15.62 -13.97
C HIS A 42 -11.12 15.76 -12.99
N ARG A 43 -11.28 16.59 -11.95
CA ARG A 43 -10.30 16.74 -10.90
C ARG A 43 -10.13 15.42 -10.13
N LEU A 44 -11.22 14.78 -9.68
CA LEU A 44 -11.18 13.51 -8.98
C LEU A 44 -10.52 12.39 -9.81
N ALA A 45 -10.70 12.38 -11.14
CA ALA A 45 -10.02 11.39 -11.99
C ALA A 45 -8.49 11.52 -11.90
N ASN A 46 -7.96 12.74 -11.86
CA ASN A 46 -6.52 12.98 -11.67
C ASN A 46 -6.08 12.64 -10.23
N GLU A 47 -6.91 12.92 -9.23
CA GLU A 47 -6.63 12.53 -7.85
C GLU A 47 -6.47 11.02 -7.70
N TYR A 48 -7.37 10.22 -8.28
CA TYR A 48 -7.32 8.76 -8.18
C TYR A 48 -6.03 8.18 -8.78
N ARG A 49 -5.54 8.74 -9.91
CA ARG A 49 -4.29 8.33 -10.55
C ARG A 49 -3.10 8.42 -9.60
N LEU A 50 -2.98 9.54 -8.88
CA LEU A 50 -1.90 9.75 -7.93
C LEU A 50 -2.12 9.01 -6.62
N LEU A 51 -3.33 9.08 -6.07
CA LEU A 51 -3.66 8.51 -4.75
C LEU A 51 -3.42 7.00 -4.69
N PHE A 52 -3.84 6.24 -5.71
CA PHE A 52 -3.58 4.79 -5.74
C PHE A 52 -2.09 4.46 -5.86
N ARG A 53 -1.31 5.29 -6.55
CA ARG A 53 0.15 5.15 -6.59
C ARG A 53 0.79 5.43 -5.24
N TRP A 54 0.27 6.40 -4.48
CA TRP A 54 0.73 6.66 -3.12
C TRP A 54 0.49 5.46 -2.20
N TYR A 55 -0.66 4.80 -2.30
CA TYR A 55 -0.90 3.57 -1.53
C TYR A 55 0.11 2.47 -1.88
N LEU A 56 0.33 2.23 -3.16
CA LEU A 56 1.21 1.17 -3.63
C LEU A 56 2.68 1.47 -3.33
N CYS A 57 3.16 2.67 -3.63
CA CYS A 57 4.58 3.01 -3.57
C CYS A 57 5.05 3.43 -2.17
N CYS A 58 4.14 3.88 -1.30
CA CYS A 58 4.47 4.38 0.03
C CYS A 58 3.87 3.54 1.16
N GLY A 59 2.99 2.59 0.86
CA GLY A 59 2.37 1.74 1.86
C GLY A 59 1.48 2.49 2.87
N LEU A 60 0.87 3.60 2.47
CA LEU A 60 0.03 4.43 3.33
C LEU A 60 -1.28 3.74 3.70
N ARG A 61 -1.85 4.07 4.86
CA ARG A 61 -3.24 3.72 5.18
C ARG A 61 -4.21 4.62 4.41
N ASN A 62 -5.42 4.10 4.11
CA ASN A 62 -6.42 4.86 3.37
C ASN A 62 -6.67 6.25 4.00
N ALA A 63 -6.94 6.29 5.30
CA ALA A 63 -7.20 7.55 6.00
C ALA A 63 -5.99 8.51 6.04
N GLU A 64 -4.77 7.99 6.04
CA GLU A 64 -3.55 8.81 6.06
C GLU A 64 -3.34 9.53 4.73
N ALA A 65 -3.46 8.82 3.62
CA ALA A 65 -3.24 9.42 2.30
C ALA A 65 -4.42 10.32 1.89
N ALA A 66 -5.66 9.83 2.01
CA ALA A 66 -6.83 10.61 1.61
C ALA A 66 -7.01 11.89 2.44
N GLY A 67 -6.62 11.87 3.72
CA GLY A 67 -6.75 12.99 4.65
C GLY A 67 -5.48 13.82 4.85
N ILE A 68 -4.49 13.70 3.98
CA ILE A 68 -3.25 14.48 4.12
C ILE A 68 -3.47 15.97 3.81
N LEU A 69 -2.87 16.82 4.64
CA LEU A 69 -2.86 18.27 4.38
C LEU A 69 -1.81 18.61 3.34
N THR A 70 -2.06 19.64 2.55
CA THR A 70 -1.09 20.11 1.54
C THR A 70 0.21 20.56 2.16
N GLU A 71 0.16 21.23 3.32
CA GLU A 71 1.34 21.67 4.09
C GLU A 71 2.24 20.51 4.59
N ASN A 72 1.70 19.29 4.63
CA ASN A 72 2.43 18.08 5.03
C ASN A 72 3.12 17.36 3.88
N VAL A 73 3.10 17.93 2.68
CA VAL A 73 3.81 17.46 1.48
C VAL A 73 5.02 18.36 1.24
N ASP A 74 6.20 17.85 1.51
CA ASP A 74 7.45 18.54 1.25
C ASP A 74 7.98 18.17 -0.14
N PHE A 75 7.87 19.11 -1.07
CA PHE A 75 8.30 18.94 -2.46
C PHE A 75 9.82 19.07 -2.64
N GLU A 76 10.55 19.65 -1.67
CA GLU A 76 12.01 19.79 -1.75
C GLU A 76 12.68 18.49 -1.35
N THR A 77 12.29 17.94 -0.21
CA THR A 77 12.85 16.68 0.32
C THR A 77 12.17 15.44 -0.21
N GLY A 78 11.03 15.57 -0.89
CA GLY A 78 10.23 14.43 -1.37
C GLY A 78 9.63 13.61 -0.23
N THR A 79 9.16 14.27 0.84
CA THR A 79 8.63 13.58 2.00
C THR A 79 7.20 14.00 2.34
N LEU A 80 6.47 13.07 2.94
CA LEU A 80 5.14 13.28 3.51
C LEU A 80 5.23 13.20 5.02
N THR A 81 4.71 14.20 5.72
CA THR A 81 4.54 14.15 7.18
C THR A 81 3.17 13.56 7.50
N ILE A 82 3.15 12.36 8.06
CA ILE A 82 1.93 11.70 8.50
C ILE A 82 1.74 11.99 9.98
N LEU A 83 0.75 12.83 10.27
CA LEU A 83 0.38 13.25 11.63
C LEU A 83 -0.62 12.24 12.25
N ASP A 84 -0.64 12.18 13.59
CA ASP A 84 -1.61 11.40 14.37
C ASP A 84 -1.85 9.98 13.88
N SER A 85 -0.80 9.33 13.36
CA SER A 85 -0.92 7.94 12.99
C SER A 85 -1.33 7.09 14.21
N LYS A 86 -1.95 5.93 13.98
CA LYS A 86 -2.46 5.05 15.03
C LYS A 86 -1.41 4.82 16.13
N GLY A 87 -1.47 5.60 17.22
CA GLY A 87 -0.51 5.56 18.34
C GLY A 87 0.14 6.91 18.68
N ASN A 88 -0.37 8.04 18.18
CA ASN A 88 0.12 9.41 18.43
C ASN A 88 1.62 9.59 18.13
N LYS A 89 2.09 9.04 17.02
CA LYS A 89 3.46 9.21 16.55
C LYS A 89 3.44 9.69 15.12
N ASP A 90 3.94 10.89 14.91
CA ASP A 90 4.20 11.40 13.58
C ASP A 90 5.35 10.64 12.93
N ARG A 91 5.29 10.52 11.61
CA ARG A 91 6.33 9.88 10.84
C ARG A 91 6.49 10.50 9.47
N LEU A 92 7.70 10.41 8.95
CA LEU A 92 8.00 10.77 7.58
C LEU A 92 7.87 9.56 6.66
N VAL A 93 7.29 9.78 5.50
CA VAL A 93 7.18 8.80 4.43
C VAL A 93 7.84 9.40 3.19
N TYR A 94 8.72 8.65 2.57
CA TYR A 94 9.47 9.08 1.38
C TYR A 94 8.67 8.81 0.10
N LEU A 95 8.69 9.78 -0.81
CA LEU A 95 8.18 9.66 -2.18
C LEU A 95 9.36 9.32 -3.12
N PRO A 96 9.32 8.20 -3.85
CA PRO A 96 10.28 7.95 -4.93
C PRO A 96 10.28 9.10 -5.95
N ASP A 97 11.41 9.35 -6.62
CA ASP A 97 11.60 10.52 -7.48
C ASP A 97 10.53 10.67 -8.58
N ASP A 98 10.19 9.59 -9.27
CA ASP A 98 9.14 9.61 -10.31
C ASP A 98 7.75 9.92 -9.73
N LEU A 99 7.49 9.42 -8.50
CA LEU A 99 6.25 9.70 -7.80
C LEU A 99 6.20 11.13 -7.27
N LEU A 100 7.34 11.65 -6.81
CA LEU A 100 7.47 13.05 -6.41
C LEU A 100 7.19 14.00 -7.57
N GLU A 101 7.73 13.71 -8.76
CA GLU A 101 7.46 14.51 -9.95
C GLU A 101 5.97 14.46 -10.33
N SER A 102 5.35 13.29 -10.32
CA SER A 102 3.91 13.13 -10.52
C SER A 102 3.09 13.90 -9.46
N THR A 103 3.60 13.96 -8.24
CA THR A 103 2.98 14.68 -7.11
C THR A 103 3.04 16.21 -7.34
N ARG A 104 4.17 16.73 -7.85
CA ARG A 104 4.32 18.15 -8.22
C ARG A 104 3.36 18.53 -9.36
N GLN A 105 3.29 17.72 -10.39
CA GLN A 105 2.41 17.93 -11.55
C GLN A 105 0.94 17.95 -11.13
N TYR A 106 0.54 17.00 -10.27
CA TYR A 106 -0.81 16.98 -9.72
C TYR A 106 -1.10 18.23 -8.88
N TYR A 107 -0.17 18.67 -8.04
CA TYR A 107 -0.36 19.86 -7.20
C TYR A 107 -0.55 21.13 -8.06
N SER A 108 0.26 21.31 -9.09
CA SER A 108 0.08 22.42 -10.06
C SER A 108 -1.31 22.35 -10.69
N TYR A 109 -1.70 21.19 -11.20
CA TYR A 109 -3.04 20.99 -11.77
C TYR A 109 -4.16 21.30 -10.76
N LEU A 110 -4.02 20.83 -9.50
CA LEU A 110 -5.01 21.06 -8.45
C LEU A 110 -5.21 22.55 -8.17
N THR A 111 -4.10 23.28 -8.04
CA THR A 111 -4.11 24.74 -7.78
C THR A 111 -4.77 25.49 -8.92
N ASP A 112 -4.45 25.15 -10.18
CA ASP A 112 -5.06 25.73 -11.37
C ASP A 112 -6.56 25.42 -11.43
N ALA A 113 -6.95 24.18 -11.20
CA ALA A 113 -8.35 23.74 -11.24
C ALA A 113 -9.24 24.39 -10.17
N LEU A 114 -8.67 24.74 -9.02
CA LEU A 114 -9.39 25.38 -7.91
C LEU A 114 -9.25 26.91 -7.91
N GLY A 115 -8.27 27.47 -8.63
CA GLY A 115 -7.93 28.89 -8.63
C GLY A 115 -7.37 29.38 -7.28
N LYS A 116 -7.01 28.48 -6.37
CA LYS A 116 -6.44 28.74 -5.05
C LYS A 116 -5.74 27.49 -4.50
N GLU A 117 -4.89 27.69 -3.51
CA GLU A 117 -4.34 26.57 -2.76
C GLU A 117 -5.43 25.82 -2.00
N SER A 118 -5.32 24.51 -1.97
CA SER A 118 -6.22 23.63 -1.22
C SER A 118 -5.61 23.28 0.13
N LYS A 119 -6.42 23.29 1.19
CA LYS A 119 -6.02 22.76 2.49
C LYS A 119 -5.70 21.27 2.43
N TRP A 120 -6.50 20.53 1.67
CA TRP A 120 -6.37 19.08 1.51
C TRP A 120 -5.64 18.76 0.23
N PHE A 121 -4.66 17.88 0.30
CA PHE A 121 -3.92 17.48 -0.90
C PHE A 121 -4.81 16.67 -1.87
N PHE A 122 -5.72 15.87 -1.33
CA PHE A 122 -6.76 15.17 -2.08
C PHE A 122 -8.15 15.65 -1.63
N PRO A 123 -8.61 16.78 -2.14
CA PRO A 123 -9.92 17.30 -1.77
C PRO A 123 -11.05 16.47 -2.41
N GLY A 124 -12.09 16.19 -1.66
CA GLY A 124 -13.27 15.48 -2.17
C GLY A 124 -14.10 16.29 -3.19
N MET A 125 -15.32 15.87 -3.45
CA MET A 125 -16.27 16.61 -4.29
C MET A 125 -16.41 18.07 -3.83
N ASN A 126 -16.54 18.29 -2.53
CA ASN A 126 -16.41 19.61 -1.91
C ASN A 126 -14.94 19.88 -1.58
N PRO A 127 -14.30 20.90 -2.19
CA PRO A 127 -12.87 21.19 -1.98
C PRO A 127 -12.50 21.55 -0.53
N GLU A 128 -13.46 21.95 0.29
CA GLU A 128 -13.22 22.26 1.71
C GLU A 128 -13.14 21.01 2.59
N LYS A 129 -13.34 19.82 2.00
CA LYS A 129 -13.30 18.52 2.68
C LYS A 129 -12.37 17.58 1.94
N PHE A 130 -11.63 16.76 2.69
CA PHE A 130 -10.83 15.69 2.09
C PHE A 130 -11.69 14.62 1.43
N LEU A 131 -11.06 13.83 0.57
CA LEU A 131 -11.70 12.71 -0.12
C LEU A 131 -12.09 11.62 0.89
N PRO A 132 -13.39 11.27 1.03
CA PRO A 132 -13.82 10.26 2.00
C PRO A 132 -13.25 8.88 1.70
N ASN A 133 -12.80 8.15 2.72
CA ASN A 133 -12.28 6.79 2.57
C ASN A 133 -13.26 5.85 1.86
N THR A 134 -14.55 5.96 2.18
CA THR A 134 -15.60 5.17 1.53
C THR A 134 -15.74 5.45 0.03
N THR A 135 -15.42 6.69 -0.39
CA THR A 135 -15.35 7.03 -1.82
C THR A 135 -14.15 6.35 -2.46
N VAL A 136 -12.99 6.37 -1.80
CA VAL A 136 -11.77 5.70 -2.28
C VAL A 136 -12.02 4.20 -2.45
N ASP A 137 -12.61 3.54 -1.44
CA ASP A 137 -12.93 2.11 -1.48
C ASP A 137 -13.92 1.77 -2.62
N SER A 138 -14.94 2.60 -2.80
CA SER A 138 -15.93 2.42 -3.89
C SER A 138 -15.31 2.59 -5.27
N VAL A 139 -14.41 3.57 -5.42
CA VAL A 139 -13.72 3.85 -6.68
C VAL A 139 -12.70 2.77 -6.99
N PHE A 140 -11.95 2.29 -5.99
CA PHE A 140 -11.07 1.14 -6.14
C PHE A 140 -11.85 -0.07 -6.66
N THR A 141 -12.96 -0.42 -6.00
CA THR A 141 -13.81 -1.55 -6.40
C THR A 141 -14.35 -1.38 -7.82
N ARG A 142 -14.71 -0.16 -8.22
CA ARG A 142 -15.19 0.15 -9.58
C ARG A 142 -14.11 -0.11 -10.63
N PHE A 143 -12.86 0.29 -10.38
CA PHE A 143 -11.75 0.04 -11.31
C PHE A 143 -11.36 -1.44 -11.32
N TRP A 144 -11.25 -2.06 -10.14
CA TRP A 144 -10.95 -3.48 -10.05
C TRP A 144 -11.93 -4.35 -10.82
N ASN A 145 -13.22 -4.06 -10.71
CA ASN A 145 -14.27 -4.81 -11.40
C ASN A 145 -14.23 -4.68 -12.93
N LYS A 146 -13.43 -3.79 -13.49
CA LYS A 146 -13.21 -3.67 -14.94
C LYS A 146 -12.00 -4.46 -15.41
N THR A 147 -11.13 -4.91 -14.51
CA THR A 147 -9.98 -5.72 -14.85
C THR A 147 -10.39 -7.17 -15.17
N PRO A 148 -9.56 -7.93 -15.90
CA PRO A 148 -9.78 -9.37 -16.08
C PRO A 148 -9.81 -10.17 -14.78
N TYR A 149 -9.30 -9.60 -13.69
CA TYR A 149 -9.16 -10.23 -12.37
C TYR A 149 -10.34 -9.99 -11.43
N ALA A 150 -11.42 -9.34 -11.90
CA ALA A 150 -12.60 -8.97 -11.10
C ALA A 150 -13.26 -10.15 -10.34
N ASN A 151 -13.14 -11.36 -10.88
CA ASN A 151 -13.78 -12.57 -10.34
C ASN A 151 -12.84 -13.43 -9.49
N CYS A 152 -11.74 -12.87 -8.96
CA CYS A 152 -10.88 -13.60 -8.05
C CYS A 152 -11.63 -14.00 -6.76
N SER A 153 -11.24 -15.14 -6.17
CA SER A 153 -11.87 -15.68 -4.96
C SER A 153 -11.65 -14.80 -3.71
N ASN A 154 -10.52 -14.12 -3.65
CA ASN A 154 -10.15 -13.17 -2.60
C ASN A 154 -10.13 -11.77 -3.19
N LYS A 155 -11.26 -11.05 -3.11
CA LYS A 155 -11.38 -9.71 -3.67
C LYS A 155 -10.48 -8.74 -2.91
N PRO A 156 -9.58 -8.04 -3.60
CA PRO A 156 -8.71 -7.06 -2.96
C PRO A 156 -9.46 -5.82 -2.50
N THR A 157 -8.82 -5.13 -1.57
CA THR A 157 -9.24 -3.85 -1.03
C THR A 157 -8.12 -2.82 -1.19
N VAL A 158 -8.41 -1.54 -0.95
CA VAL A 158 -7.37 -0.48 -0.93
C VAL A 158 -6.25 -0.82 0.04
N HIS A 159 -6.56 -1.50 1.16
CA HIS A 159 -5.56 -1.85 2.16
C HIS A 159 -4.53 -2.88 1.65
N ASP A 160 -4.88 -3.68 0.65
CA ASP A 160 -4.00 -4.69 0.08
C ASP A 160 -2.83 -4.09 -0.72
N PHE A 161 -2.92 -2.84 -1.19
CA PHE A 161 -1.75 -2.11 -1.68
C PHE A 161 -0.65 -1.99 -0.63
N ARG A 162 -1.02 -1.72 0.61
CA ARG A 162 -0.05 -1.65 1.71
C ARG A 162 0.56 -3.01 2.03
N PHE A 163 -0.21 -4.10 1.96
CA PHE A 163 0.33 -5.44 2.09
C PHE A 163 1.34 -5.74 0.98
N SER A 164 0.98 -5.42 -0.26
CA SER A 164 1.87 -5.61 -1.42
C SER A 164 3.15 -4.78 -1.32
N TYR A 165 3.06 -3.51 -0.86
CA TYR A 165 4.22 -2.68 -0.58
C TYR A 165 5.18 -3.35 0.41
N VAL A 166 4.66 -3.83 1.53
CA VAL A 166 5.49 -4.45 2.59
C VAL A 166 6.17 -5.71 2.08
N VAL A 167 5.41 -6.59 1.42
CA VAL A 167 5.93 -7.85 0.87
C VAL A 167 6.98 -7.57 -0.20
N SER A 168 6.74 -6.61 -1.10
CA SER A 168 7.71 -6.19 -2.11
C SER A 168 9.01 -5.67 -1.50
N ARG A 169 8.93 -4.83 -0.43
CA ARG A 169 10.12 -4.33 0.26
C ARG A 169 10.91 -5.45 0.94
N MET A 170 10.23 -6.38 1.58
CA MET A 170 10.90 -7.52 2.21
C MET A 170 11.56 -8.42 1.17
N ASN A 171 10.91 -8.70 0.03
CA ASN A 171 11.50 -9.49 -1.05
C ASN A 171 12.77 -8.82 -1.60
N LEU A 172 12.72 -7.50 -1.89
CA LEU A 172 13.89 -6.75 -2.36
C LEU A 172 15.06 -6.81 -1.37
N TRP A 173 14.80 -6.72 -0.07
CA TRP A 173 15.85 -6.85 0.94
C TRP A 173 16.41 -8.27 1.02
N ALA A 174 15.54 -9.28 0.95
CA ALA A 174 15.98 -10.68 0.95
C ALA A 174 16.84 -11.00 -0.28
N GLU A 175 16.46 -10.54 -1.47
CA GLU A 175 17.22 -10.67 -2.72
C GLU A 175 18.58 -9.96 -2.64
N ALA A 176 18.63 -8.81 -1.97
CA ALA A 176 19.86 -8.08 -1.70
C ALA A 176 20.72 -8.69 -0.56
N GLY A 177 20.30 -9.80 0.04
CA GLY A 177 21.01 -10.47 1.13
C GLY A 177 20.92 -9.74 2.47
N VAL A 178 20.01 -8.79 2.62
CA VAL A 178 19.81 -8.03 3.86
C VAL A 178 19.02 -8.88 4.86
N ASP A 179 19.49 -8.94 6.11
CA ASP A 179 18.78 -9.63 7.17
C ASP A 179 17.45 -8.94 7.50
N LEU A 180 16.36 -9.62 7.15
CA LEU A 180 15.01 -9.10 7.37
C LEU A 180 14.72 -8.84 8.84
N GLN A 181 15.26 -9.62 9.78
CA GLN A 181 15.05 -9.43 11.21
C GLN A 181 15.63 -8.08 11.68
N VAL A 182 16.75 -7.67 11.12
CA VAL A 182 17.37 -6.36 11.39
C VAL A 182 16.53 -5.23 10.82
N MET A 183 15.89 -5.42 9.66
CA MET A 183 15.09 -4.39 9.01
C MET A 183 13.66 -4.25 9.55
N MET A 184 13.13 -5.27 10.21
CA MET A 184 11.75 -5.28 10.72
C MET A 184 11.41 -4.10 11.65
N PRO A 185 12.25 -3.68 12.62
CA PRO A 185 11.96 -2.51 13.45
C PRO A 185 11.86 -1.21 12.64
N TYR A 186 12.70 -1.03 11.62
CA TYR A 186 12.68 0.14 10.74
C TYR A 186 11.41 0.17 9.91
N LEU A 187 11.03 -0.97 9.30
CA LEU A 187 9.80 -1.08 8.54
C LEU A 187 8.57 -0.86 9.44
N SER A 188 8.57 -1.41 10.65
CA SER A 188 7.52 -1.21 11.63
C SER A 188 7.31 0.27 11.96
N ARG A 189 8.42 0.99 12.18
CA ARG A 189 8.39 2.43 12.43
C ARG A 189 7.90 3.22 11.22
N TYR A 190 8.41 2.90 10.03
CA TYR A 190 7.99 3.52 8.76
C TYR A 190 6.48 3.34 8.53
N LEU A 191 5.96 2.15 8.78
CA LEU A 191 4.54 1.86 8.64
C LEU A 191 3.67 2.47 9.76
N GLY A 192 4.25 2.96 10.84
CA GLY A 192 3.52 3.46 12.00
C GLY A 192 2.75 2.35 12.72
N HIS A 193 3.37 1.18 12.88
CA HIS A 193 2.85 0.09 13.71
C HIS A 193 3.11 0.35 15.20
N LYS A 194 2.20 -0.09 16.06
CA LYS A 194 2.37 0.05 17.52
C LYS A 194 3.44 -0.91 18.07
N SER A 195 3.61 -2.05 17.43
CA SER A 195 4.61 -3.05 17.77
C SER A 195 5.18 -3.70 16.51
N THR A 196 6.38 -4.24 16.63
CA THR A 196 7.02 -5.03 15.57
C THR A 196 6.23 -6.29 15.23
N ASN A 197 5.44 -6.83 16.17
CA ASN A 197 4.60 -8.00 15.93
C ASN A 197 3.58 -7.78 14.80
N GLU A 198 3.07 -6.56 14.63
CA GLU A 198 2.20 -6.22 13.49
C GLU A 198 2.93 -6.37 12.15
N THR A 199 4.25 -6.11 12.15
CA THR A 199 5.09 -6.24 10.96
C THR A 199 5.55 -7.68 10.75
N PHE A 200 5.81 -8.45 11.81
CA PHE A 200 6.16 -9.87 11.69
C PHE A 200 5.08 -10.71 11.01
N TYR A 201 3.82 -10.29 11.07
CA TYR A 201 2.76 -10.95 10.30
C TYR A 201 3.07 -11.01 8.80
N TYR A 202 3.69 -9.97 8.24
CA TYR A 202 4.07 -9.92 6.83
C TYR A 202 5.24 -10.84 6.50
N TYR A 203 6.09 -11.15 7.48
CA TYR A 203 7.22 -12.04 7.29
C TYR A 203 6.79 -13.42 6.80
N TYR A 204 5.66 -13.92 7.29
CA TYR A 204 5.10 -15.20 6.86
C TYR A 204 4.50 -15.17 5.45
N LEU A 205 4.38 -14.00 4.84
CA LEU A 205 3.89 -13.83 3.47
C LEU A 205 5.04 -13.74 2.45
N VAL A 206 6.28 -13.64 2.91
CA VAL A 206 7.46 -13.48 2.07
C VAL A 206 8.00 -14.85 1.67
N LYS A 207 7.92 -15.19 0.38
CA LYS A 207 8.40 -16.48 -0.15
C LYS A 207 9.86 -16.78 0.19
N GLU A 208 10.72 -15.76 0.15
CA GLU A 208 12.15 -15.90 0.45
C GLU A 208 12.43 -16.14 1.93
N ALA A 209 11.53 -15.74 2.84
CA ALA A 209 11.66 -16.06 4.25
C ALA A 209 11.56 -17.57 4.50
N TYR A 210 10.69 -18.28 3.78
CA TYR A 210 10.59 -19.74 3.85
C TYR A 210 11.91 -20.41 3.44
N LYS A 211 12.51 -20.00 2.34
CA LYS A 211 13.81 -20.53 1.89
C LYS A 211 14.94 -20.27 2.89
N THR A 212 14.89 -19.13 3.59
CA THR A 212 15.87 -18.79 4.63
C THR A 212 15.66 -19.62 5.89
N ILE A 213 14.39 -19.88 6.25
CA ILE A 213 14.04 -20.76 7.37
C ILE A 213 14.48 -22.20 7.06
N GLU A 214 14.13 -22.71 5.88
CA GLU A 214 14.51 -24.03 5.40
C GLU A 214 16.03 -24.26 5.40
N LYS A 215 16.82 -23.29 4.94
CA LYS A 215 18.29 -23.35 4.97
C LYS A 215 18.90 -23.29 6.39
N LYS A 216 18.20 -22.69 7.35
CA LYS A 216 18.64 -22.59 8.76
C LYS A 216 18.10 -23.72 9.64
N ASP A 217 17.12 -24.48 9.14
CA ASP A 217 16.55 -25.61 9.84
C ASP A 217 17.36 -26.86 9.52
N THR A 218 18.48 -27.01 10.23
CA THR A 218 19.34 -28.21 10.14
C THR A 218 18.83 -29.34 11.05
N ILE A 219 17.82 -29.08 11.90
CA ILE A 219 17.30 -30.07 12.83
C ILE A 219 16.61 -31.22 12.10
N ALA A 220 15.98 -30.94 10.96
CA ALA A 220 15.32 -31.98 10.16
C ALA A 220 16.31 -33.01 9.63
N ASP A 221 17.51 -32.58 9.21
CA ASP A 221 18.55 -33.44 8.68
C ASP A 221 19.12 -34.37 9.77
N ASP A 222 19.09 -33.94 11.04
CA ASP A 222 19.62 -34.72 12.17
C ASP A 222 18.58 -35.70 12.78
N VAL A 223 17.28 -35.49 12.51
CA VAL A 223 16.19 -36.23 13.22
C VAL A 223 15.35 -37.11 12.27
N ILE A 224 15.33 -36.80 10.98
CA ILE A 224 14.60 -37.62 9.98
C ILE A 224 15.54 -38.67 9.43
N PRO A 225 15.31 -39.99 9.68
CA PRO A 225 16.15 -41.02 9.11
C PRO A 225 16.00 -41.05 7.57
N GLU A 226 17.10 -41.33 6.88
CA GLU A 226 17.07 -41.56 5.43
C GLU A 226 16.00 -42.60 5.07
N VAL A 227 15.10 -42.24 4.14
CA VAL A 227 14.10 -43.17 3.65
C VAL A 227 14.81 -44.25 2.81
N PRO A 228 14.74 -45.55 3.15
CA PRO A 228 15.35 -46.57 2.36
C PRO A 228 14.79 -46.52 0.94
N SER A 229 15.68 -46.54 -0.07
CA SER A 229 15.25 -46.73 -1.45
C SER A 229 14.67 -48.15 -1.60
N TYR A 230 13.37 -48.24 -1.80
CA TYR A 230 12.72 -49.49 -2.22
C TYR A 230 13.02 -49.65 -3.72
N GLU A 231 13.94 -50.60 -4.05
CA GLU A 231 14.06 -51.16 -5.37
C GLU A 231 12.93 -52.16 -5.63
#